data_2ec779cc5d5ee00a499520cb8a9ca33b
#
_entry.id   2ec779cc5d5ee00a499520cb8a9ca33b
#
_cell.length_a   1.000
_cell.length_b   1.000
_cell.length_c   1.000
_cell.angle_alpha   90.00
_cell.angle_beta   90.00
_cell.angle_gamma   90.00
#
_symmetry.space_group_name_H-M   'P 1'
#
loop_
_entity.id
_entity.type
_entity.pdbx_description
1 polymer ?
#
loop_
_entity_poly.entity_id
_entity_poly.type
_entity_poly.pdbx_seq_one_letter_code
_entity_poly.pdbx_strand_id
1 'polypeptide(L)'
;MNIPLPRRSEAVRTAGAALVAVALAASTAPAASAANTPRDTSRQVQYVDCGTASGKENGSRSRPWRTLDQVNRLELKTGSSILLKRGSRCTGTLAPDGSGREGKPMVIGAYGQGAKPVIDGAGNAETLLLKNTQWVEASNLEITNSGNPGRNKRGVRVQLQDFGTGTHYRLTGLDVHDILGDDTKGTEGSAGILFSVTGSTVPTRFDDVVVSGNTVRTVDREGIYFASTWNNRPVHGDFDPNGPAYVPSTRIVVRGNTLADLGGDGIVITATDGTLVEHNRLDGFQRRSAGYNAGMWPWNADNTVFQYNEVSGGETTRDGMAYDVDEGTFGTVFQYNVSHDNAGGFFLVCTATGKLGNAVIRYNISRNDHFRGIETCRGSFDDVRFHNNTIYAGEGVSQTVVNENTTEKHEIAFDNNIVVKEGSGTASFNLKSGGVTLSHNNLVNTVGTPANPGGTTADPLLSDPTGAVPLGLRLRSGSPALRSGTPVPGSPDRDLYGNPVGNPPNMGAYQGPGTV
;
A
#
# COMPACT_ATOMS: atom_id res chain seq x y z
N MET A 1 -20.07 -24.80 -3.04
CA MET A 1 -19.07 -25.81 -3.43
C MET A 1 -18.08 -25.94 -2.26
N ASN A 2 -18.09 -27.08 -1.58
CA ASN A 2 -17.25 -27.27 -0.38
C ASN A 2 -15.80 -27.52 -0.80
N ILE A 3 -14.89 -26.66 -0.34
CA ILE A 3 -13.43 -26.87 -0.45
C ILE A 3 -12.95 -27.35 0.92
N PRO A 4 -12.32 -28.53 1.04
CA PRO A 4 -11.85 -29.06 2.32
C PRO A 4 -10.52 -28.41 2.72
N LEU A 5 -10.41 -28.06 4.01
CA LEU A 5 -9.19 -27.63 4.68
C LEU A 5 -8.24 -28.82 4.87
N PRO A 6 -6.93 -28.64 4.79
CA PRO A 6 -5.96 -29.70 5.06
C PRO A 6 -5.85 -29.99 6.55
N ARG A 7 -5.92 -31.29 6.91
CA ARG A 7 -5.75 -31.81 8.26
C ARG A 7 -4.30 -31.72 8.71
N ARG A 8 -4.10 -31.32 9.95
CA ARG A 8 -2.82 -31.42 10.68
C ARG A 8 -2.43 -32.90 10.83
N SER A 9 -1.18 -33.24 10.54
CA SER A 9 -0.54 -34.52 10.88
C SER A 9 0.12 -34.40 12.25
N GLU A 10 -0.30 -35.25 13.18
CA GLU A 10 0.35 -35.47 14.47
C GLU A 10 1.67 -36.20 14.27
N ALA A 11 2.75 -35.70 14.87
CA ALA A 11 4.03 -36.38 14.93
C ALA A 11 4.16 -37.14 16.26
N VAL A 12 4.26 -38.45 16.13
CA VAL A 12 4.53 -39.41 17.22
C VAL A 12 6.00 -39.30 17.62
N ARG A 13 6.24 -39.13 18.92
CA ARG A 13 7.56 -39.25 19.56
C ARG A 13 7.91 -40.71 19.77
N THR A 14 9.09 -41.11 19.36
CA THR A 14 9.77 -42.29 19.92
C THR A 14 11.22 -41.96 20.25
N ALA A 15 11.57 -42.18 21.48
CA ALA A 15 12.92 -42.07 22.02
C ALA A 15 13.75 -43.32 21.70
N GLY A 16 15.01 -43.14 21.42
CA GLY A 16 16.00 -44.25 21.30
C GLY A 16 17.41 -43.72 21.52
N ALA A 17 17.96 -44.00 22.66
CA ALA A 17 19.33 -43.68 23.03
C ALA A 17 20.30 -44.72 22.44
N ALA A 18 21.41 -44.28 21.87
CA ALA A 18 22.61 -45.11 21.71
C ALA A 18 23.85 -44.21 21.80
N LEU A 19 24.63 -44.39 22.85
CA LEU A 19 26.01 -43.85 22.97
C LEU A 19 26.97 -44.61 22.07
N VAL A 20 27.72 -43.87 21.27
CA VAL A 20 29.03 -44.37 20.72
C VAL A 20 30.03 -43.23 20.89
N ALA A 21 31.02 -43.47 21.73
CA ALA A 21 32.18 -42.63 21.93
C ALA A 21 33.21 -42.93 20.85
N VAL A 22 33.57 -41.93 20.04
CA VAL A 22 34.76 -41.99 19.17
C VAL A 22 35.65 -40.81 19.52
N ALA A 23 36.80 -41.07 20.08
CA ALA A 23 37.85 -40.08 20.30
C ALA A 23 38.51 -39.73 18.98
N LEU A 24 38.47 -38.45 18.58
CA LEU A 24 39.29 -37.91 17.50
C LEU A 24 40.22 -36.84 18.05
N ALA A 25 41.50 -37.01 17.74
CA ALA A 25 42.56 -36.10 18.09
C ALA A 25 42.37 -34.71 17.46
N ALA A 26 42.40 -33.68 18.27
CA ALA A 26 42.36 -32.30 17.84
C ALA A 26 43.74 -31.85 17.32
N SER A 27 43.81 -31.58 16.03
CA SER A 27 44.89 -30.77 15.45
C SER A 27 44.52 -29.31 15.57
N THR A 28 45.12 -28.59 16.47
CA THR A 28 44.96 -27.12 16.61
C THR A 28 45.73 -26.40 15.52
N ALA A 29 45.03 -25.95 14.48
CA ALA A 29 45.55 -24.90 13.62
C ALA A 29 45.32 -23.55 14.34
N PRO A 30 46.27 -22.61 14.34
CA PRO A 30 46.05 -21.32 14.95
C PRO A 30 45.02 -20.54 14.16
N ALA A 31 43.92 -20.17 14.82
CA ALA A 31 42.96 -19.21 14.29
C ALA A 31 43.68 -17.88 14.04
N ALA A 32 43.74 -17.46 12.78
CA ALA A 32 44.18 -16.10 12.45
C ALA A 32 43.21 -15.11 13.12
N SER A 33 43.67 -14.47 14.17
CA SER A 33 42.99 -13.35 14.81
C SER A 33 42.83 -12.26 13.74
N ALA A 34 41.60 -12.06 13.29
CA ALA A 34 41.25 -10.88 12.50
C ALA A 34 41.60 -9.66 13.36
N ALA A 35 42.64 -8.95 12.97
CA ALA A 35 43.04 -7.72 13.63
C ALA A 35 41.85 -6.76 13.66
N ASN A 36 41.37 -6.46 14.86
CA ASN A 36 40.41 -5.39 15.11
C ASN A 36 41.10 -4.05 14.73
N THR A 37 40.95 -3.64 13.47
CA THR A 37 41.28 -2.28 13.08
C THR A 37 40.33 -1.35 13.83
N PRO A 38 40.83 -0.34 14.54
CA PRO A 38 39.97 0.62 15.23
C PRO A 38 38.99 1.24 14.22
N ARG A 39 37.69 1.13 14.51
CA ARG A 39 36.64 1.77 13.70
C ARG A 39 36.82 3.28 13.79
N ASP A 40 37.07 3.97 12.66
CA ASP A 40 37.14 5.43 12.62
C ASP A 40 35.72 6.02 12.76
N THR A 41 35.31 6.26 14.01
CA THR A 41 34.02 6.86 14.38
C THR A 41 34.08 8.39 14.35
N SER A 42 35.20 8.99 13.89
CA SER A 42 35.44 10.45 14.03
C SER A 42 34.61 11.32 13.09
N ARG A 43 34.16 10.77 11.93
CA ARG A 43 33.51 11.56 10.89
C ARG A 43 31.99 11.54 10.99
N GLN A 44 31.42 12.75 10.89
CA GLN A 44 29.95 12.93 10.80
C GLN A 44 29.39 12.55 9.41
N VAL A 45 30.21 12.68 8.34
CA VAL A 45 29.81 12.35 6.97
C VAL A 45 30.70 11.24 6.44
N GLN A 46 30.10 10.16 5.99
CA GLN A 46 30.72 9.01 5.36
C GLN A 46 30.42 9.04 3.85
N TYR A 47 31.45 9.18 3.05
CA TYR A 47 31.35 9.16 1.59
C TYR A 47 31.60 7.75 1.05
N VAL A 48 30.82 7.34 0.06
CA VAL A 48 30.88 6.02 -0.59
C VAL A 48 31.02 6.21 -2.10
N ASP A 49 31.99 5.54 -2.72
CA ASP A 49 32.19 5.48 -4.16
C ASP A 49 32.69 4.10 -4.57
N CYS A 50 31.77 3.21 -4.96
CA CYS A 50 32.09 1.83 -5.33
C CYS A 50 32.80 1.71 -6.70
N GLY A 51 32.84 2.78 -7.48
CA GLY A 51 33.54 2.84 -8.76
C GLY A 51 35.00 3.29 -8.70
N THR A 52 35.50 3.66 -7.51
CA THR A 52 36.87 4.18 -7.38
C THR A 52 37.92 3.07 -7.32
N ALA A 53 39.14 3.37 -7.77
CA ALA A 53 40.27 2.43 -7.68
C ALA A 53 40.73 2.24 -6.21
N SER A 54 41.44 1.14 -5.93
CA SER A 54 41.93 0.81 -4.58
C SER A 54 42.82 1.89 -3.99
N GLY A 55 42.66 2.18 -2.71
CA GLY A 55 43.43 3.15 -1.94
C GLY A 55 43.25 2.91 -0.44
N LYS A 56 43.79 3.75 0.38
CA LYS A 56 43.54 3.74 1.83
C LYS A 56 42.25 4.49 2.12
N GLU A 57 41.13 3.78 2.09
CA GLU A 57 39.80 4.34 2.35
C GLU A 57 39.68 4.78 3.82
N ASN A 58 38.95 5.87 4.06
CA ASN A 58 38.63 6.35 5.39
C ASN A 58 37.31 7.13 5.47
N GLY A 59 36.44 6.96 4.44
CA GLY A 59 35.13 7.60 4.37
C GLY A 59 35.16 9.11 4.11
N SER A 60 36.33 9.74 3.88
CA SER A 60 36.38 11.13 3.45
C SER A 60 35.98 11.26 1.97
N ARG A 61 35.63 12.48 1.54
CA ARG A 61 35.27 12.76 0.15
C ARG A 61 36.40 12.44 -0.83
N SER A 62 37.68 12.60 -0.42
CA SER A 62 38.87 12.29 -1.23
C SER A 62 39.28 10.81 -1.13
N ARG A 63 38.83 10.08 -0.12
CA ARG A 63 39.13 8.67 0.13
C ARG A 63 37.86 7.94 0.60
N PRO A 64 36.83 7.84 -0.27
CA PRO A 64 35.53 7.27 0.08
C PRO A 64 35.64 5.77 0.35
N TRP A 65 34.66 5.23 1.06
CA TRP A 65 34.44 3.78 1.17
C TRP A 65 34.10 3.21 -0.20
N ARG A 66 34.56 2.00 -0.46
CA ARG A 66 34.39 1.34 -1.76
C ARG A 66 33.37 0.20 -1.75
N THR A 67 32.97 -0.23 -0.59
CA THR A 67 31.98 -1.29 -0.42
C THR A 67 30.95 -0.89 0.65
N LEU A 68 29.75 -1.44 0.51
CA LEU A 68 28.70 -1.25 1.53
C LEU A 68 29.09 -1.94 2.85
N ASP A 69 29.81 -3.07 2.80
CA ASP A 69 30.29 -3.77 3.98
C ASP A 69 31.23 -2.91 4.85
N GLN A 70 32.04 -2.05 4.23
CA GLN A 70 32.86 -1.12 4.99
C GLN A 70 32.00 -0.13 5.79
N VAL A 71 30.92 0.36 5.19
CA VAL A 71 29.97 1.27 5.85
C VAL A 71 29.16 0.55 6.93
N ASN A 72 28.69 -0.67 6.66
CA ASN A 72 27.89 -1.46 7.59
C ASN A 72 28.63 -1.84 8.88
N ARG A 73 29.98 -1.78 8.88
CA ARG A 73 30.81 -2.03 10.08
C ARG A 73 31.10 -0.78 10.91
N LEU A 74 30.64 0.39 10.47
CA LEU A 74 30.89 1.62 11.19
C LEU A 74 29.93 1.76 12.38
N GLU A 75 30.44 2.21 13.49
CA GLU A 75 29.65 2.77 14.58
C GLU A 75 29.34 4.23 14.27
N LEU A 76 28.17 4.49 13.70
CA LEU A 76 27.80 5.82 13.27
C LEU A 76 27.46 6.72 14.47
N LYS A 77 27.95 7.93 14.47
CA LYS A 77 27.51 8.95 15.42
C LYS A 77 26.08 9.36 15.14
N THR A 78 25.37 9.75 16.20
CA THR A 78 24.01 10.29 16.08
C THR A 78 23.92 11.38 15.02
N GLY A 79 23.04 11.19 14.04
CA GLY A 79 22.83 12.10 12.92
C GLY A 79 24.01 12.15 11.94
N SER A 80 24.70 11.02 11.74
CA SER A 80 25.67 10.85 10.66
C SER A 80 25.00 10.85 9.30
N SER A 81 25.76 11.21 8.26
CA SER A 81 25.33 11.11 6.87
C SER A 81 26.14 10.05 6.13
N ILE A 82 25.47 9.23 5.33
CA ILE A 82 26.06 8.30 4.37
C ILE A 82 25.70 8.81 2.97
N LEU A 83 26.71 9.28 2.24
CA LEU A 83 26.50 9.86 0.93
C LEU A 83 27.18 9.00 -0.15
N LEU A 84 26.38 8.47 -1.06
CA LEU A 84 26.85 7.67 -2.19
C LEU A 84 27.11 8.60 -3.40
N LYS A 85 28.18 8.32 -4.14
CA LYS A 85 28.56 9.14 -5.29
C LYS A 85 27.58 8.92 -6.45
N ARG A 86 27.08 10.00 -7.00
CA ARG A 86 26.25 9.95 -8.22
C ARG A 86 27.02 9.28 -9.36
N GLY A 87 26.31 8.42 -10.13
CA GLY A 87 26.88 7.62 -11.21
C GLY A 87 27.64 6.38 -10.75
N SER A 88 27.80 6.11 -9.44
CA SER A 88 28.39 4.85 -8.97
C SER A 88 27.33 3.77 -8.77
N ARG A 89 27.77 2.49 -8.84
CA ARG A 89 26.95 1.31 -8.52
C ARG A 89 27.62 0.54 -7.40
N CYS A 90 26.94 0.33 -6.31
CA CYS A 90 27.34 -0.48 -5.17
C CYS A 90 26.55 -1.77 -5.13
N THR A 91 27.19 -2.89 -4.80
CA THR A 91 26.56 -4.22 -4.75
C THR A 91 26.51 -4.72 -3.30
N GLY A 92 25.41 -5.35 -2.94
CA GLY A 92 25.15 -5.89 -1.61
C GLY A 92 24.09 -5.10 -0.84
N THR A 93 23.92 -5.40 0.44
CA THR A 93 22.99 -4.73 1.33
C THR A 93 23.64 -3.52 2.01
N LEU A 94 23.02 -2.35 1.96
CA LEU A 94 23.36 -1.23 2.85
C LEU A 94 22.51 -1.36 4.13
N ALA A 95 23.16 -1.65 5.25
CA ALA A 95 22.53 -1.84 6.56
C ALA A 95 23.30 -1.06 7.64
N PRO A 96 23.19 0.29 7.68
CA PRO A 96 23.94 1.10 8.63
C PRO A 96 23.43 0.90 10.05
N ASP A 97 24.35 0.80 10.99
CA ASP A 97 24.04 0.79 12.43
C ASP A 97 24.12 2.23 12.98
N GLY A 98 22.99 2.78 13.41
CA GLY A 98 22.90 4.12 13.97
C GLY A 98 21.51 4.74 13.83
N SER A 99 21.35 5.85 14.52
CA SER A 99 20.12 6.66 14.50
C SER A 99 20.46 8.14 14.50
N GLY A 100 19.49 8.95 14.06
CA GLY A 100 19.50 10.37 14.33
C GLY A 100 18.82 10.72 15.66
N ARG A 101 18.48 11.99 15.79
CA ARG A 101 17.65 12.57 16.85
C ARG A 101 16.98 13.82 16.33
N GLU A 102 16.08 14.38 17.09
CA GLU A 102 15.38 15.62 16.74
C GLU A 102 16.36 16.71 16.30
N GLY A 103 16.05 17.33 15.16
CA GLY A 103 16.90 18.35 14.52
C GLY A 103 18.23 17.85 13.95
N LYS A 104 18.52 16.54 14.07
CA LYS A 104 19.75 15.94 13.56
C LYS A 104 19.51 14.49 13.09
N PRO A 105 18.76 14.27 11.99
CA PRO A 105 18.51 12.94 11.48
C PRO A 105 19.77 12.27 10.93
N MET A 106 19.79 10.95 10.87
CA MET A 106 20.71 10.19 10.04
C MET A 106 20.27 10.32 8.58
N VAL A 107 21.18 10.75 7.71
CA VAL A 107 20.88 10.98 6.29
C VAL A 107 21.56 9.93 5.42
N ILE A 108 20.81 9.29 4.53
CA ILE A 108 21.33 8.39 3.49
C ILE A 108 20.95 9.00 2.13
N GLY A 109 21.96 9.39 1.34
CA GLY A 109 21.68 10.12 0.11
C GLY A 109 22.82 10.08 -0.89
N ALA A 110 22.85 11.06 -1.78
CA ALA A 110 23.79 11.14 -2.88
C ALA A 110 24.65 12.40 -2.81
N TYR A 111 25.86 12.33 -3.36
CA TYR A 111 26.73 13.49 -3.58
C TYR A 111 27.31 13.53 -5.00
N GLY A 112 27.82 14.68 -5.41
CA GLY A 112 28.37 14.88 -6.75
C GLY A 112 27.32 15.21 -7.80
N GLN A 113 27.67 15.03 -9.07
CA GLN A 113 26.82 15.31 -10.21
C GLN A 113 26.55 14.02 -11.02
N GLY A 114 25.46 13.97 -11.78
CA GLY A 114 25.09 12.85 -12.63
C GLY A 114 23.86 12.08 -12.15
N ALA A 115 23.67 10.85 -12.66
CA ALA A 115 22.57 9.96 -12.32
C ALA A 115 22.57 9.60 -10.82
N LYS A 116 21.44 9.17 -10.28
CA LYS A 116 21.36 8.64 -8.92
C LYS A 116 22.39 7.51 -8.74
N PRO A 117 23.01 7.39 -7.57
CA PRO A 117 23.82 6.21 -7.27
C PRO A 117 22.92 4.97 -7.15
N VAL A 118 23.39 3.86 -7.69
CA VAL A 118 22.67 2.58 -7.67
C VAL A 118 23.15 1.74 -6.49
N ILE A 119 22.22 1.21 -5.72
CA ILE A 119 22.45 0.11 -4.79
C ILE A 119 21.77 -1.12 -5.38
N ASP A 120 22.55 -2.17 -5.67
CA ASP A 120 22.06 -3.44 -6.18
C ASP A 120 22.17 -4.52 -5.09
N GLY A 121 21.04 -5.03 -4.64
CA GLY A 121 20.98 -6.05 -3.60
C GLY A 121 21.64 -7.39 -3.97
N ALA A 122 21.87 -7.64 -5.27
CA ALA A 122 22.52 -8.84 -5.80
C ALA A 122 21.90 -10.16 -5.30
N GLY A 123 20.59 -10.16 -5.05
CA GLY A 123 19.86 -11.33 -4.57
C GLY A 123 19.84 -11.52 -3.06
N ASN A 124 20.36 -10.57 -2.29
CA ASN A 124 20.17 -10.52 -0.84
C ASN A 124 18.70 -10.28 -0.47
N ALA A 125 18.33 -10.57 0.77
CA ALA A 125 16.97 -10.35 1.24
C ALA A 125 16.55 -8.87 1.17
N GLU A 126 17.43 -7.95 1.51
CA GLU A 126 17.23 -6.51 1.43
C GLU A 126 18.34 -5.81 0.66
N THR A 127 17.98 -4.72 -0.06
CA THR A 127 18.99 -3.82 -0.66
C THR A 127 19.35 -2.69 0.30
N LEU A 128 18.36 -2.01 0.89
CA LEU A 128 18.53 -1.05 1.99
C LEU A 128 17.77 -1.57 3.21
N LEU A 129 18.48 -1.85 4.31
CA LEU A 129 17.92 -2.29 5.58
C LEU A 129 18.15 -1.24 6.66
N LEU A 130 17.07 -0.73 7.26
CA LEU A 130 17.05 0.17 8.40
C LEU A 130 16.41 -0.58 9.57
N LYS A 131 17.24 -1.26 10.39
CA LYS A 131 16.75 -2.11 11.49
C LYS A 131 16.96 -1.44 12.83
N ASN A 132 15.89 -1.32 13.61
CA ASN A 132 15.91 -0.71 14.96
C ASN A 132 16.58 0.66 14.99
N THR A 133 16.32 1.46 13.94
CA THR A 133 16.80 2.83 13.78
C THR A 133 15.65 3.81 13.86
N GLN A 134 15.92 5.05 14.15
CA GLN A 134 14.95 6.15 14.11
C GLN A 134 15.61 7.46 13.71
N TRP A 135 14.81 8.48 13.37
CA TRP A 135 15.32 9.76 12.86
C TRP A 135 16.19 9.54 11.63
N VAL A 136 15.59 8.92 10.59
CA VAL A 136 16.29 8.53 9.36
C VAL A 136 15.64 9.15 8.15
N GLU A 137 16.46 9.73 7.27
CA GLU A 137 16.05 10.28 5.99
C GLU A 137 16.87 9.65 4.87
N ALA A 138 16.20 8.90 3.96
CA ALA A 138 16.83 8.32 2.78
C ALA A 138 16.28 8.96 1.51
N SER A 139 17.16 9.41 0.61
CA SER A 139 16.73 10.12 -0.59
C SER A 139 17.69 10.03 -1.77
N ASN A 140 17.12 10.23 -2.97
CA ASN A 140 17.90 10.37 -4.21
C ASN A 140 18.81 9.18 -4.54
N LEU A 141 18.33 7.96 -4.27
CA LEU A 141 18.99 6.68 -4.57
C LEU A 141 18.18 5.90 -5.60
N GLU A 142 18.88 5.10 -6.39
CA GLU A 142 18.31 4.03 -7.22
C GLU A 142 18.59 2.70 -6.51
N ILE A 143 17.56 1.89 -6.33
CA ILE A 143 17.57 0.67 -5.52
C ILE A 143 17.01 -0.48 -6.36
N THR A 144 17.79 -1.54 -6.55
CA THR A 144 17.40 -2.70 -7.35
C THR A 144 17.82 -4.02 -6.70
N ASN A 145 17.15 -5.12 -7.01
CA ASN A 145 17.46 -6.45 -6.48
C ASN A 145 16.94 -7.57 -7.38
N SER A 146 17.54 -7.76 -8.53
CA SER A 146 17.11 -8.75 -9.54
C SER A 146 17.76 -10.12 -9.40
N GLY A 147 18.82 -10.28 -8.59
CA GLY A 147 19.50 -11.56 -8.40
C GLY A 147 18.65 -12.59 -7.62
N ASN A 148 18.95 -13.90 -7.75
CA ASN A 148 18.31 -14.99 -6.99
C ASN A 148 16.76 -14.94 -6.98
N PRO A 149 16.04 -15.05 -8.09
CA PRO A 149 14.58 -15.01 -8.13
C PRO A 149 13.95 -16.11 -7.25
N GLY A 150 12.68 -15.92 -6.85
CA GLY A 150 11.94 -16.91 -6.06
C GLY A 150 12.28 -16.95 -4.56
N ARG A 151 12.85 -15.88 -4.01
CA ARG A 151 13.04 -15.67 -2.57
C ARG A 151 12.45 -14.35 -2.15
N ASN A 152 12.08 -14.23 -0.87
CA ASN A 152 11.62 -12.96 -0.31
C ASN A 152 12.66 -11.86 -0.52
N LYS A 153 12.26 -10.76 -1.14
CA LYS A 153 13.15 -9.62 -1.40
C LYS A 153 12.47 -8.30 -1.16
N ARG A 154 13.24 -7.39 -0.62
CA ARG A 154 12.85 -6.01 -0.37
C ARG A 154 13.86 -5.07 -0.98
N GLY A 155 13.34 -4.06 -1.69
CA GLY A 155 14.18 -2.93 -2.10
C GLY A 155 14.62 -2.13 -0.88
N VAL A 156 13.67 -1.59 -0.14
CA VAL A 156 13.90 -0.90 1.14
C VAL A 156 13.11 -1.61 2.23
N ARG A 157 13.76 -1.93 3.34
CA ARG A 157 13.09 -2.39 4.55
C ARG A 157 13.41 -1.48 5.71
N VAL A 158 12.39 -0.94 6.35
CA VAL A 158 12.47 -0.29 7.66
C VAL A 158 11.84 -1.23 8.67
N GLN A 159 12.64 -1.80 9.55
CA GLN A 159 12.20 -2.81 10.52
C GLN A 159 12.37 -2.33 11.96
N LEU A 160 11.32 -2.44 12.75
CA LEU A 160 11.38 -2.33 14.21
C LEU A 160 11.04 -3.70 14.81
N GLN A 161 11.92 -4.20 15.66
CA GLN A 161 11.75 -5.47 16.36
C GLN A 161 11.92 -5.27 17.86
N ASP A 162 10.85 -5.42 18.64
CA ASP A 162 10.84 -5.22 20.08
C ASP A 162 11.53 -3.92 20.52
N PHE A 163 11.25 -2.82 19.77
CA PHE A 163 12.00 -1.55 19.83
C PHE A 163 11.28 -0.47 20.67
N GLY A 164 9.97 -0.58 20.83
CA GLY A 164 9.13 0.50 21.33
C GLY A 164 8.66 1.43 20.20
N THR A 165 8.60 2.71 20.42
CA THR A 165 8.20 3.68 19.38
C THR A 165 9.42 4.20 18.63
N GLY A 166 9.51 3.87 17.34
CA GLY A 166 10.48 4.48 16.43
C GLY A 166 9.86 5.66 15.71
N THR A 167 10.57 6.79 15.65
CA THR A 167 10.02 8.04 15.10
C THR A 167 10.88 8.66 14.01
N HIS A 168 10.23 9.47 13.16
CA HIS A 168 10.83 10.28 12.09
C HIS A 168 11.54 9.46 11.01
N TYR A 169 10.77 9.00 10.04
CA TYR A 169 11.27 8.32 8.84
C TYR A 169 10.85 9.09 7.59
N ARG A 170 11.81 9.39 6.73
CA ARG A 170 11.58 10.08 5.46
C ARG A 170 12.22 9.29 4.33
N LEU A 171 11.40 8.68 3.48
CA LEU A 171 11.84 8.03 2.24
C LEU A 171 11.34 8.87 1.07
N THR A 172 12.27 9.60 0.41
CA THR A 172 11.87 10.63 -0.55
C THR A 172 12.67 10.56 -1.85
N GLY A 173 11.98 10.55 -3.00
CA GLY A 173 12.64 10.61 -4.31
C GLY A 173 13.54 9.41 -4.62
N LEU A 174 13.24 8.24 -4.06
CA LEU A 174 13.87 6.98 -4.40
C LEU A 174 13.35 6.46 -5.74
N ASP A 175 14.18 5.73 -6.48
CA ASP A 175 13.79 4.90 -7.62
C ASP A 175 14.04 3.43 -7.25
N VAL A 176 12.96 2.71 -6.92
CA VAL A 176 13.00 1.33 -6.45
C VAL A 176 12.44 0.43 -7.54
N HIS A 177 13.26 -0.47 -8.10
CA HIS A 177 12.81 -1.26 -9.22
C HIS A 177 13.54 -2.60 -9.37
N ASP A 178 12.96 -3.47 -10.20
CA ASP A 178 13.48 -4.82 -10.46
C ASP A 178 13.71 -5.58 -9.15
N ILE A 179 12.73 -5.51 -8.24
CA ILE A 179 12.74 -6.29 -7.01
C ILE A 179 12.08 -7.64 -7.30
N LEU A 180 12.87 -8.56 -7.84
CA LEU A 180 12.40 -9.85 -8.35
C LEU A 180 12.41 -10.90 -7.23
N GLY A 181 11.34 -10.90 -6.45
CA GLY A 181 11.16 -11.74 -5.27
C GLY A 181 10.27 -12.96 -5.50
N ASP A 182 9.61 -13.40 -4.44
CA ASP A 182 8.57 -14.42 -4.47
C ASP A 182 7.18 -13.82 -4.17
N ASP A 183 6.13 -14.65 -4.22
CA ASP A 183 4.74 -14.24 -3.94
C ASP A 183 4.37 -14.32 -2.45
N THR A 184 5.31 -14.00 -1.56
CA THR A 184 5.07 -14.00 -0.10
C THR A 184 4.67 -12.62 0.38
N LYS A 185 3.55 -12.54 1.12
CA LYS A 185 3.01 -11.35 1.81
C LYS A 185 3.34 -11.38 3.31
N GLY A 186 3.32 -10.24 3.97
CA GLY A 186 3.49 -10.14 5.43
C GLY A 186 4.78 -9.45 5.86
N THR A 187 5.08 -9.50 7.15
CA THR A 187 6.23 -8.80 7.76
C THR A 187 7.59 -9.22 7.21
N GLU A 188 7.67 -10.39 6.58
CA GLU A 188 8.85 -10.94 5.92
C GLU A 188 8.64 -11.14 4.41
N GLY A 189 7.58 -10.59 3.83
CA GLY A 189 7.23 -10.74 2.42
C GLY A 189 8.10 -9.91 1.46
N SER A 190 7.88 -10.11 0.17
CA SER A 190 8.55 -9.35 -0.89
C SER A 190 7.87 -8.00 -1.10
N ALA A 191 8.66 -6.93 -1.25
CA ALA A 191 8.13 -5.58 -1.47
C ALA A 191 9.17 -4.63 -2.08
N GLY A 192 8.70 -3.60 -2.76
CA GLY A 192 9.53 -2.44 -3.12
C GLY A 192 9.99 -1.69 -1.87
N ILE A 193 9.05 -1.23 -1.06
CA ILE A 193 9.28 -0.55 0.22
C ILE A 193 8.43 -1.21 1.30
N LEU A 194 9.07 -1.77 2.32
CA LEU A 194 8.42 -2.44 3.45
C LEU A 194 8.76 -1.74 4.76
N PHE A 195 7.72 -1.28 5.46
CA PHE A 195 7.78 -0.95 6.89
C PHE A 195 7.25 -2.13 7.69
N SER A 196 8.10 -2.77 8.50
CA SER A 196 7.70 -3.96 9.24
C SER A 196 7.96 -3.82 10.73
N VAL A 197 6.92 -4.04 11.53
CA VAL A 197 7.02 -4.19 12.98
C VAL A 197 6.97 -5.66 13.31
N THR A 198 7.96 -6.15 14.06
CA THR A 198 8.12 -7.56 14.42
C THR A 198 8.42 -7.72 15.91
N GLY A 199 8.44 -8.96 16.39
CA GLY A 199 8.62 -9.27 17.80
C GLY A 199 7.29 -9.39 18.56
N SER A 200 7.37 -9.68 19.86
CA SER A 200 6.20 -9.95 20.72
C SER A 200 6.43 -9.59 22.19
N THR A 201 7.59 -9.01 22.52
CA THR A 201 7.99 -8.74 23.92
C THR A 201 7.88 -7.27 24.30
N VAL A 202 8.20 -6.36 23.37
CA VAL A 202 8.09 -4.92 23.59
C VAL A 202 7.07 -4.35 22.60
N PRO A 203 5.95 -3.74 23.07
CA PRO A 203 4.99 -3.07 22.21
C PRO A 203 5.69 -2.08 21.27
N THR A 204 5.60 -2.34 19.96
CA THR A 204 6.42 -1.64 18.97
C THR A 204 5.55 -1.04 17.87
N ARG A 205 5.90 0.18 17.46
CA ARG A 205 5.21 0.91 16.38
C ARG A 205 6.10 1.95 15.72
N PHE A 206 5.72 2.35 14.53
CA PHE A 206 6.22 3.56 13.89
C PHE A 206 5.40 4.79 14.30
N ASP A 207 6.06 5.94 14.31
CA ASP A 207 5.43 7.24 14.50
C ASP A 207 6.15 8.29 13.64
N ASP A 208 5.40 9.18 12.97
CA ASP A 208 5.94 10.19 12.06
C ASP A 208 6.73 9.63 10.87
N VAL A 209 6.02 8.99 9.94
CA VAL A 209 6.56 8.42 8.70
C VAL A 209 6.07 9.21 7.49
N VAL A 210 6.98 9.57 6.58
CA VAL A 210 6.64 10.13 5.26
C VAL A 210 7.33 9.33 4.17
N VAL A 211 6.54 8.75 3.26
CA VAL A 211 6.99 8.08 2.04
C VAL A 211 6.49 8.90 0.85
N SER A 212 7.39 9.66 0.19
CA SER A 212 6.93 10.67 -0.78
C SER A 212 7.78 10.80 -2.03
N GLY A 213 7.12 10.98 -3.18
CA GLY A 213 7.80 11.26 -4.45
C GLY A 213 8.71 10.13 -4.92
N ASN A 214 8.46 8.91 -4.51
CA ASN A 214 9.22 7.73 -4.94
C ASN A 214 8.63 7.15 -6.23
N THR A 215 9.48 6.53 -7.04
CA THR A 215 9.08 5.65 -8.14
C THR A 215 9.32 4.21 -7.69
N VAL A 216 8.29 3.36 -7.76
CA VAL A 216 8.37 1.93 -7.40
C VAL A 216 7.81 1.12 -8.57
N ARG A 217 8.63 0.31 -9.22
CA ARG A 217 8.21 -0.41 -10.43
C ARG A 217 8.87 -1.77 -10.59
N THR A 218 8.22 -2.67 -11.31
CA THR A 218 8.71 -4.03 -11.57
C THR A 218 9.11 -4.73 -10.26
N VAL A 219 8.11 -4.86 -9.38
CA VAL A 219 8.24 -5.52 -8.08
C VAL A 219 7.34 -6.75 -8.07
N ASP A 220 7.87 -7.91 -7.70
CA ASP A 220 7.13 -9.18 -7.84
C ASP A 220 6.00 -9.36 -6.82
N ARG A 221 5.93 -8.55 -5.77
CA ARG A 221 4.81 -8.60 -4.81
C ARG A 221 4.30 -7.20 -4.48
N GLU A 222 4.53 -6.68 -3.28
CA GLU A 222 3.96 -5.43 -2.79
C GLU A 222 4.72 -4.18 -3.28
N GLY A 223 4.01 -3.13 -3.64
CA GLY A 223 4.64 -1.85 -3.93
C GLY A 223 5.19 -1.16 -2.68
N ILE A 224 4.29 -0.62 -1.85
CA ILE A 224 4.57 0.01 -0.56
C ILE A 224 3.70 -0.68 0.50
N TYR A 225 4.33 -1.26 1.51
CA TYR A 225 3.61 -2.06 2.50
C TYR A 225 4.00 -1.72 3.94
N PHE A 226 3.00 -1.54 4.78
CA PHE A 226 3.11 -1.47 6.24
C PHE A 226 2.58 -2.76 6.82
N ALA A 227 3.39 -3.48 7.60
CA ALA A 227 3.04 -4.75 8.20
C ALA A 227 3.44 -4.80 9.68
N SER A 228 2.67 -5.48 10.53
CA SER A 228 2.94 -5.56 11.96
C SER A 228 2.52 -6.90 12.54
N THR A 229 3.31 -7.43 13.48
CA THR A 229 2.89 -8.52 14.36
C THR A 229 2.09 -8.05 15.58
N TRP A 230 2.07 -6.73 15.84
CA TRP A 230 1.26 -6.09 16.89
C TRP A 230 -0.10 -5.66 16.32
N ASN A 231 -0.85 -6.63 15.83
CA ASN A 231 -2.07 -6.41 15.06
C ASN A 231 -3.31 -7.14 15.62
N ASN A 232 -3.20 -7.77 16.77
CA ASN A 232 -4.23 -8.65 17.29
C ASN A 232 -5.23 -7.88 18.16
N ARG A 233 -6.52 -7.86 17.73
CA ARG A 233 -7.62 -7.21 18.45
C ARG A 233 -8.97 -7.94 18.24
N PRO A 234 -9.94 -7.78 19.18
CA PRO A 234 -11.19 -8.56 19.18
C PRO A 234 -12.13 -8.35 17.98
N VAL A 235 -11.83 -7.44 17.07
CA VAL A 235 -12.63 -7.19 15.86
C VAL A 235 -12.33 -8.19 14.75
N HIS A 236 -11.27 -8.97 14.86
CA HIS A 236 -10.91 -10.03 13.92
C HIS A 236 -11.55 -11.36 14.33
N GLY A 237 -11.96 -12.14 13.34
CA GLY A 237 -12.53 -13.46 13.59
C GLY A 237 -11.51 -14.49 14.10
N ASP A 238 -10.23 -14.26 13.87
CA ASP A 238 -9.10 -15.08 14.32
C ASP A 238 -8.37 -14.49 15.57
N PHE A 239 -9.06 -13.62 16.32
CA PHE A 239 -8.50 -13.01 17.52
C PHE A 239 -7.95 -14.05 18.51
N ASP A 240 -6.68 -13.88 18.90
CA ASP A 240 -6.03 -14.67 19.94
C ASP A 240 -5.84 -13.83 21.22
N PRO A 241 -6.55 -14.11 22.32
CA PRO A 241 -6.42 -13.34 23.56
C PRO A 241 -5.02 -13.39 24.19
N ASN A 242 -4.15 -14.30 23.73
CA ASN A 242 -2.76 -14.43 24.18
C ASN A 242 -1.75 -13.86 23.16
N GLY A 243 -2.22 -13.42 22.00
CA GLY A 243 -1.36 -12.83 20.95
C GLY A 243 -0.88 -11.43 21.31
N PRO A 244 0.13 -10.90 20.61
CA PRO A 244 0.59 -9.53 20.78
C PRO A 244 -0.57 -8.54 20.54
N ALA A 245 -0.86 -7.70 21.51
CA ALA A 245 -1.96 -6.75 21.45
C ALA A 245 -1.83 -5.79 20.25
N TYR A 246 -2.95 -5.19 19.84
CA TYR A 246 -2.94 -4.16 18.78
C TYR A 246 -2.21 -2.90 19.24
N VAL A 247 -1.16 -2.53 18.51
CA VAL A 247 -0.35 -1.31 18.72
C VAL A 247 -0.20 -0.59 17.39
N PRO A 248 -1.10 0.33 17.06
CA PRO A 248 -1.10 0.97 15.75
C PRO A 248 0.07 1.96 15.58
N SER A 249 0.65 1.97 14.40
CA SER A 249 1.56 3.01 13.97
C SER A 249 0.77 4.29 13.64
N THR A 250 1.37 5.46 13.89
CA THR A 250 0.65 6.75 13.82
C THR A 250 1.39 7.80 13.01
N ARG A 251 0.69 8.86 12.59
CA ARG A 251 1.24 9.99 11.82
C ARG A 251 1.97 9.55 10.55
N ILE A 252 1.33 8.67 9.77
CA ILE A 252 1.88 8.13 8.53
C ILE A 252 1.31 8.91 7.34
N VAL A 253 2.17 9.30 6.41
CA VAL A 253 1.81 9.95 5.15
C VAL A 253 2.51 9.22 4.00
N VAL A 254 1.72 8.70 3.06
CA VAL A 254 2.21 8.11 1.79
C VAL A 254 1.68 8.97 0.65
N ARG A 255 2.54 9.78 -0.01
CA ARG A 255 2.06 10.76 -0.98
C ARG A 255 2.94 10.96 -2.20
N GLY A 256 2.29 11.24 -3.34
CA GLY A 256 2.99 11.62 -4.56
C GLY A 256 3.92 10.54 -5.10
N ASN A 257 3.69 9.27 -4.78
CA ASN A 257 4.47 8.17 -5.31
C ASN A 257 3.89 7.68 -6.64
N THR A 258 4.75 7.23 -7.54
CA THR A 258 4.38 6.58 -8.79
C THR A 258 4.74 5.10 -8.71
N LEU A 259 3.74 4.24 -8.83
CA LEU A 259 3.90 2.80 -8.79
C LEU A 259 3.49 2.20 -10.15
N ALA A 260 4.23 1.19 -10.62
CA ALA A 260 3.91 0.54 -11.89
C ALA A 260 4.40 -0.92 -11.92
N ASP A 261 3.70 -1.76 -12.68
CA ASP A 261 4.12 -3.14 -12.92
C ASP A 261 4.41 -3.93 -11.63
N LEU A 262 3.41 -4.01 -10.76
CA LEU A 262 3.51 -4.76 -9.50
C LEU A 262 2.92 -6.15 -9.63
N GLY A 263 3.58 -7.12 -9.04
CA GLY A 263 3.13 -8.52 -9.04
C GLY A 263 1.89 -8.73 -8.18
N GLY A 264 1.80 -8.06 -7.03
CA GLY A 264 0.70 -8.12 -6.08
C GLY A 264 0.02 -6.76 -5.86
N ASP A 265 -0.09 -6.33 -4.60
CA ASP A 265 -0.77 -5.11 -4.20
C ASP A 265 0.05 -3.84 -4.46
N GLY A 266 -0.64 -2.70 -4.58
CA GLY A 266 -0.01 -1.40 -4.74
C GLY A 266 0.47 -0.79 -3.43
N ILE A 267 -0.46 -0.23 -2.64
CA ILE A 267 -0.18 0.37 -1.33
C ILE A 267 -1.07 -0.30 -0.28
N VAL A 268 -0.45 -0.92 0.71
CA VAL A 268 -1.16 -1.60 1.80
C VAL A 268 -0.81 -0.99 3.14
N ILE A 269 -1.83 -0.58 3.88
CA ILE A 269 -1.73 0.08 5.17
C ILE A 269 -2.26 -0.87 6.25
N THR A 270 -1.37 -1.39 7.11
CA THR A 270 -1.73 -2.37 8.14
C THR A 270 -1.36 -1.90 9.53
N ALA A 271 -2.23 -2.10 10.49
CA ALA A 271 -2.05 -1.78 11.91
C ALA A 271 -1.62 -0.32 12.12
N THR A 272 -2.45 0.61 11.66
CA THR A 272 -2.20 2.06 11.76
C THR A 272 -3.42 2.82 12.26
N ASP A 273 -3.21 4.06 12.70
CA ASP A 273 -4.27 4.98 13.06
C ASP A 273 -3.97 6.39 12.52
N GLY A 274 -4.93 6.96 11.80
CA GLY A 274 -4.83 8.30 11.22
C GLY A 274 -3.86 8.41 10.02
N THR A 275 -3.73 7.37 9.20
CA THR A 275 -2.86 7.39 8.01
C THR A 275 -3.47 8.18 6.86
N LEU A 276 -2.64 8.95 6.17
CA LEU A 276 -2.99 9.68 4.94
C LEU A 276 -2.26 9.09 3.72
N VAL A 277 -3.03 8.62 2.75
CA VAL A 277 -2.54 8.12 1.45
C VAL A 277 -3.08 9.02 0.35
N GLU A 278 -2.23 9.85 -0.26
CA GLU A 278 -2.71 10.87 -1.19
C GLU A 278 -1.82 11.11 -2.40
N HIS A 279 -2.45 11.52 -3.52
CA HIS A 279 -1.75 11.89 -4.75
C HIS A 279 -0.78 10.82 -5.26
N ASN A 280 -1.04 9.54 -4.99
CA ASN A 280 -0.28 8.43 -5.55
C ASN A 280 -0.90 7.96 -6.86
N ARG A 281 -0.07 7.51 -7.78
CA ARG A 281 -0.50 6.89 -9.03
C ARG A 281 0.00 5.45 -9.08
N LEU A 282 -0.91 4.52 -9.38
CA LEU A 282 -0.62 3.11 -9.62
C LEU A 282 -1.12 2.71 -11.01
N ASP A 283 -0.22 2.17 -11.84
CA ASP A 283 -0.54 1.64 -13.15
C ASP A 283 0.00 0.21 -13.28
N GLY A 284 -0.88 -0.75 -13.17
CA GLY A 284 -0.56 -2.18 -13.24
C GLY A 284 -0.20 -2.80 -11.89
N PHE A 285 -1.14 -3.57 -11.37
CA PHE A 285 -0.99 -4.38 -10.17
C PHE A 285 -1.59 -5.77 -10.38
N GLN A 286 -1.30 -6.69 -9.47
CA GLN A 286 -1.70 -8.10 -9.54
C GLN A 286 -1.27 -8.80 -10.86
N ARG A 287 -0.11 -8.43 -11.36
CA ARG A 287 0.40 -8.95 -12.63
C ARG A 287 1.04 -10.33 -12.54
N ARG A 288 1.51 -10.73 -11.36
CA ARG A 288 2.27 -11.98 -11.18
C ARG A 288 1.82 -12.79 -9.96
N SER A 289 1.14 -12.19 -8.99
CA SER A 289 0.65 -12.89 -7.81
C SER A 289 -0.51 -13.81 -8.14
N ALA A 290 -0.49 -15.02 -7.58
CA ALA A 290 -1.59 -15.97 -7.64
C ALA A 290 -2.65 -15.70 -6.55
N GLY A 291 -2.39 -14.80 -5.61
CA GLY A 291 -3.25 -14.48 -4.47
C GLY A 291 -4.38 -13.51 -4.80
N TYR A 292 -5.06 -13.07 -3.75
CA TYR A 292 -6.05 -12.01 -3.78
C TYR A 292 -5.36 -10.68 -3.48
N ASN A 293 -5.57 -9.65 -4.31
CA ASN A 293 -4.88 -8.38 -4.20
C ASN A 293 -5.76 -7.22 -4.69
N ALA A 294 -5.52 -6.04 -4.15
CA ALA A 294 -6.14 -4.80 -4.59
C ALA A 294 -5.11 -3.68 -4.82
N GLY A 295 -5.53 -2.59 -5.46
CA GLY A 295 -4.62 -1.50 -5.77
C GLY A 295 -4.13 -0.78 -4.51
N MET A 296 -5.03 -0.18 -3.72
CA MET A 296 -4.69 0.53 -2.48
C MET A 296 -5.74 0.27 -1.41
N TRP A 297 -5.31 -0.15 -0.21
CA TRP A 297 -6.24 -0.59 0.81
C TRP A 297 -5.65 -0.63 2.23
N PRO A 298 -6.50 -0.47 3.27
CA PRO A 298 -6.15 -0.68 4.66
C PRO A 298 -6.62 -2.05 5.15
N TRP A 299 -5.89 -2.65 6.08
CA TRP A 299 -6.28 -3.78 6.88
C TRP A 299 -5.97 -3.53 8.34
N ASN A 300 -6.92 -3.80 9.23
CA ASN A 300 -6.71 -3.61 10.66
C ASN A 300 -6.15 -2.21 10.99
N ALA A 301 -6.78 -1.18 10.42
CA ALA A 301 -6.34 0.21 10.52
C ALA A 301 -7.52 1.15 10.76
N ASP A 302 -7.32 2.18 11.57
CA ASP A 302 -8.36 3.13 11.92
C ASP A 302 -8.10 4.52 11.31
N ASN A 303 -9.18 5.27 11.05
CA ASN A 303 -9.14 6.67 10.61
C ASN A 303 -8.24 6.93 9.39
N THR A 304 -8.14 5.97 8.48
CA THR A 304 -7.30 6.07 7.29
C THR A 304 -8.00 6.88 6.20
N VAL A 305 -7.29 7.81 5.58
CA VAL A 305 -7.81 8.62 4.46
C VAL A 305 -7.03 8.29 3.18
N PHE A 306 -7.74 7.83 2.15
CA PHE A 306 -7.22 7.70 0.78
C PHE A 306 -7.85 8.80 -0.07
N GLN A 307 -7.04 9.71 -0.61
CA GLN A 307 -7.56 10.81 -1.41
C GLN A 307 -6.66 11.19 -2.58
N TYR A 308 -7.28 11.65 -3.68
CA TYR A 308 -6.57 12.11 -4.88
C TYR A 308 -5.59 11.07 -5.45
N ASN A 309 -5.85 9.78 -5.24
CA ASN A 309 -5.06 8.70 -5.84
C ASN A 309 -5.68 8.28 -7.18
N GLU A 310 -4.83 7.80 -8.09
CA GLU A 310 -5.22 7.21 -9.36
C GLU A 310 -4.75 5.76 -9.42
N VAL A 311 -5.66 4.83 -9.74
CA VAL A 311 -5.36 3.39 -9.84
C VAL A 311 -5.91 2.84 -11.14
N SER A 312 -5.06 2.17 -11.92
CA SER A 312 -5.41 1.55 -13.19
C SER A 312 -4.65 0.26 -13.45
N GLY A 313 -5.10 -0.52 -14.43
CA GLY A 313 -4.36 -1.66 -14.97
C GLY A 313 -4.26 -2.87 -14.04
N GLY A 314 -5.22 -3.07 -13.15
CA GLY A 314 -5.38 -4.34 -12.43
C GLY A 314 -5.74 -5.46 -13.40
N GLU A 315 -4.94 -6.57 -13.42
CA GLU A 315 -5.04 -7.53 -14.52
C GLU A 315 -5.97 -8.71 -14.27
N THR A 316 -6.40 -8.99 -13.04
CA THR A 316 -7.17 -10.18 -12.72
C THR A 316 -8.50 -9.86 -12.06
N THR A 317 -9.38 -10.89 -12.00
CA THR A 317 -10.66 -10.84 -11.27
C THR A 317 -10.59 -11.57 -9.93
N ARG A 318 -9.41 -11.93 -9.47
CA ARG A 318 -9.17 -12.47 -8.13
C ARG A 318 -8.90 -11.29 -7.18
N ASP A 319 -9.95 -10.71 -6.64
CA ASP A 319 -10.11 -9.33 -6.25
C ASP A 319 -9.79 -8.38 -7.42
N GLY A 320 -8.64 -7.76 -7.51
CA GLY A 320 -8.23 -6.95 -8.64
C GLY A 320 -8.95 -5.61 -8.74
N MET A 321 -9.63 -5.17 -7.66
CA MET A 321 -10.24 -3.85 -7.55
C MET A 321 -9.17 -2.79 -7.32
N ALA A 322 -9.48 -1.56 -7.76
CA ALA A 322 -8.61 -0.42 -7.51
C ALA A 322 -8.43 -0.15 -6.02
N TYR A 323 -9.51 -0.21 -5.27
CA TYR A 323 -9.55 0.13 -3.85
C TYR A 323 -10.29 -0.95 -3.05
N ASP A 324 -9.93 -1.04 -1.76
CA ASP A 324 -10.56 -1.97 -0.84
C ASP A 324 -10.61 -1.36 0.57
N VAL A 325 -11.62 -1.70 1.35
CA VAL A 325 -11.68 -1.52 2.79
C VAL A 325 -11.89 -2.87 3.43
N ASP A 326 -10.90 -3.33 4.20
CA ASP A 326 -10.82 -4.71 4.65
C ASP A 326 -10.98 -4.82 6.17
N GLU A 327 -10.94 -6.05 6.65
CA GLU A 327 -11.22 -6.46 8.02
C GLU A 327 -10.47 -5.63 9.07
N GLY A 328 -11.17 -5.29 10.15
CA GLY A 328 -10.60 -4.56 11.28
C GLY A 328 -10.40 -3.06 11.02
N THR A 329 -11.04 -2.47 10.00
CA THR A 329 -10.92 -1.05 9.71
C THR A 329 -12.13 -0.27 10.17
N PHE A 330 -11.89 0.90 10.80
CA PHE A 330 -12.96 1.80 11.26
C PHE A 330 -12.62 3.26 10.95
N GLY A 331 -13.64 4.00 10.48
CA GLY A 331 -13.47 5.42 10.15
C GLY A 331 -12.66 5.68 8.88
N THR A 332 -12.59 4.72 7.97
CA THR A 332 -11.84 4.86 6.71
C THR A 332 -12.60 5.73 5.72
N VAL A 333 -11.90 6.64 5.06
CA VAL A 333 -12.45 7.52 4.03
C VAL A 333 -11.69 7.35 2.72
N PHE A 334 -12.42 7.02 1.64
CA PHE A 334 -11.93 7.10 0.27
C PHE A 334 -12.63 8.25 -0.45
N GLN A 335 -11.90 9.31 -0.79
CA GLN A 335 -12.48 10.47 -1.46
C GLN A 335 -11.58 11.02 -2.56
N TYR A 336 -12.22 11.55 -3.62
CA TYR A 336 -11.51 12.22 -4.73
C TYR A 336 -10.51 11.32 -5.46
N ASN A 337 -10.68 10.00 -5.37
CA ASN A 337 -9.82 9.06 -6.07
C ASN A 337 -10.37 8.76 -7.46
N VAL A 338 -9.48 8.35 -8.33
CA VAL A 338 -9.79 7.94 -9.71
C VAL A 338 -9.40 6.48 -9.88
N SER A 339 -10.35 5.69 -10.39
CA SER A 339 -10.15 4.30 -10.79
C SER A 339 -10.50 4.14 -12.25
N HIS A 340 -9.69 3.42 -13.03
CA HIS A 340 -10.06 3.12 -14.41
C HIS A 340 -9.35 1.90 -14.98
N ASP A 341 -10.05 1.22 -15.87
CA ASP A 341 -9.50 0.12 -16.69
C ASP A 341 -8.91 -1.02 -15.83
N ASN A 342 -9.55 -1.35 -14.69
CA ASN A 342 -9.19 -2.48 -13.83
C ASN A 342 -10.06 -3.70 -14.15
N ALA A 343 -9.46 -4.86 -14.37
CA ALA A 343 -10.17 -6.09 -14.70
C ALA A 343 -11.06 -6.61 -13.56
N GLY A 344 -10.66 -6.41 -12.30
CA GLY A 344 -11.39 -6.85 -11.11
C GLY A 344 -12.50 -5.90 -10.67
N GLY A 345 -12.36 -4.60 -10.94
CA GLY A 345 -13.40 -3.62 -10.62
C GLY A 345 -12.91 -2.37 -9.88
N PHE A 346 -13.88 -1.66 -9.31
CA PHE A 346 -13.64 -0.38 -8.66
C PHE A 346 -13.33 -0.54 -7.16
N PHE A 347 -14.24 -1.15 -6.40
CA PHE A 347 -14.16 -1.11 -4.94
C PHE A 347 -14.56 -2.45 -4.29
N LEU A 348 -13.79 -2.87 -3.29
CA LEU A 348 -14.09 -4.02 -2.45
C LEU A 348 -14.43 -3.55 -1.03
N VAL A 349 -15.42 -4.17 -0.39
CA VAL A 349 -15.71 -4.06 1.04
C VAL A 349 -15.69 -5.48 1.59
N CYS A 350 -14.62 -5.83 2.29
CA CYS A 350 -14.40 -7.23 2.66
C CYS A 350 -14.01 -7.41 4.12
N THR A 351 -14.64 -8.36 4.77
CA THR A 351 -14.08 -9.00 5.96
C THR A 351 -14.29 -10.51 5.82
N ALA A 352 -13.30 -11.30 6.19
CA ALA A 352 -13.45 -12.76 6.09
C ALA A 352 -14.37 -13.30 7.17
N THR A 353 -14.19 -12.87 8.41
CA THR A 353 -14.92 -13.37 9.60
C THR A 353 -15.04 -12.31 10.71
N GLY A 354 -14.43 -11.16 10.53
CA GLY A 354 -14.37 -10.09 11.52
C GLY A 354 -15.37 -8.96 11.25
N LYS A 355 -14.97 -7.74 11.58
CA LYS A 355 -15.80 -6.53 11.50
C LYS A 355 -15.06 -5.39 10.82
N LEU A 356 -15.81 -4.52 10.17
CA LEU A 356 -15.39 -3.19 9.75
C LEU A 356 -16.55 -2.22 9.94
N GLY A 357 -16.30 -0.92 9.94
CA GLY A 357 -17.39 0.03 10.07
C GLY A 357 -17.00 1.50 9.87
N ASN A 358 -18.04 2.35 9.76
CA ASN A 358 -17.89 3.79 9.55
C ASN A 358 -17.01 4.11 8.32
N ALA A 359 -17.17 3.35 7.23
CA ALA A 359 -16.41 3.57 6.00
C ALA A 359 -17.18 4.49 5.05
N VAL A 360 -16.52 5.52 4.52
CA VAL A 360 -17.12 6.50 3.61
C VAL A 360 -16.37 6.55 2.30
N ILE A 361 -17.06 6.21 1.22
CA ILE A 361 -16.54 6.19 -0.15
C ILE A 361 -17.28 7.27 -0.95
N ARG A 362 -16.64 8.41 -1.21
CA ARG A 362 -17.34 9.58 -1.75
C ARG A 362 -16.54 10.40 -2.76
N TYR A 363 -17.25 11.02 -3.68
CA TYR A 363 -16.68 11.92 -4.70
C TYR A 363 -15.54 11.27 -5.50
N ASN A 364 -15.57 9.93 -5.65
CA ASN A 364 -14.61 9.20 -6.47
C ASN A 364 -15.16 9.00 -7.89
N ILE A 365 -14.25 8.75 -8.80
CA ILE A 365 -14.53 8.43 -10.21
C ILE A 365 -14.11 6.99 -10.48
N SER A 366 -15.00 6.21 -11.10
CA SER A 366 -14.69 4.91 -11.71
C SER A 366 -15.04 4.97 -13.19
N ARG A 367 -14.09 4.63 -14.06
CA ARG A 367 -14.32 4.56 -15.51
C ARG A 367 -13.81 3.27 -16.09
N ASN A 368 -14.70 2.52 -16.75
CA ASN A 368 -14.37 1.27 -17.43
C ASN A 368 -13.66 0.25 -16.53
N ASP A 369 -13.98 0.26 -15.25
CA ASP A 369 -13.62 -0.84 -14.37
C ASP A 369 -14.55 -2.01 -14.69
N HIS A 370 -13.98 -3.18 -14.96
CA HIS A 370 -14.70 -4.35 -15.41
C HIS A 370 -15.23 -5.19 -14.23
N PHE A 371 -16.06 -6.17 -14.51
CA PHE A 371 -16.52 -7.22 -13.65
C PHE A 371 -17.34 -6.73 -12.44
N ARG A 372 -16.80 -5.93 -11.53
CA ARG A 372 -17.50 -5.45 -10.33
C ARG A 372 -17.31 -3.96 -10.11
N GLY A 373 -18.38 -3.24 -9.89
CA GLY A 373 -18.32 -1.87 -9.42
C GLY A 373 -17.93 -1.85 -7.95
N ILE A 374 -18.79 -2.43 -7.12
CA ILE A 374 -18.60 -2.62 -5.70
C ILE A 374 -18.87 -4.08 -5.39
N GLU A 375 -17.99 -4.72 -4.62
CA GLU A 375 -18.24 -6.08 -4.11
C GLU A 375 -18.20 -6.10 -2.60
N THR A 376 -19.05 -6.95 -2.00
CA THR A 376 -19.03 -7.24 -0.57
C THR A 376 -18.71 -8.69 -0.30
N CYS A 377 -17.89 -8.96 0.70
CA CYS A 377 -17.61 -10.30 1.21
C CYS A 377 -18.42 -10.63 2.47
N ARG A 378 -18.09 -11.75 3.11
CA ARG A 378 -18.64 -12.16 4.41
C ARG A 378 -18.21 -11.23 5.55
N GLY A 379 -18.83 -11.40 6.70
CA GLY A 379 -18.52 -10.72 7.94
C GLY A 379 -19.53 -9.64 8.29
N SER A 380 -19.18 -8.74 9.20
CA SER A 380 -20.07 -7.70 9.70
C SER A 380 -19.61 -6.31 9.25
N PHE A 381 -20.47 -5.58 8.57
CA PHE A 381 -20.23 -4.20 8.14
C PHE A 381 -21.29 -3.31 8.79
N ASP A 382 -20.81 -2.28 9.48
CA ASP A 382 -21.67 -1.29 10.12
C ASP A 382 -21.40 0.10 9.51
N ASP A 383 -22.47 0.78 9.05
CA ASP A 383 -22.41 2.16 8.52
C ASP A 383 -21.37 2.36 7.39
N VAL A 384 -21.51 1.62 6.29
CA VAL A 384 -20.73 1.82 5.06
C VAL A 384 -21.52 2.69 4.09
N ARG A 385 -20.92 3.79 3.61
CA ARG A 385 -21.60 4.76 2.76
C ARG A 385 -20.86 5.02 1.46
N PHE A 386 -21.55 4.75 0.35
CA PHE A 386 -21.11 5.15 -0.99
C PHE A 386 -21.96 6.35 -1.44
N HIS A 387 -21.39 7.54 -1.50
CA HIS A 387 -22.18 8.67 -1.94
C HIS A 387 -21.43 9.63 -2.85
N ASN A 388 -22.18 10.24 -3.76
CA ASN A 388 -21.62 11.21 -4.71
C ASN A 388 -20.42 10.67 -5.52
N ASN A 389 -20.41 9.39 -5.89
CA ASN A 389 -19.43 8.84 -6.81
C ASN A 389 -19.99 8.87 -8.25
N THR A 390 -19.12 8.88 -9.25
CA THR A 390 -19.50 8.71 -10.65
C THR A 390 -18.85 7.46 -11.20
N ILE A 391 -19.67 6.49 -11.63
CA ILE A 391 -19.27 5.22 -12.21
C ILE A 391 -19.73 5.18 -13.66
N TYR A 392 -18.80 5.06 -14.59
CA TYR A 392 -19.05 5.01 -16.02
C TYR A 392 -18.53 3.71 -16.62
N ALA A 393 -19.41 2.94 -17.23
CA ALA A 393 -19.10 1.72 -17.97
C ALA A 393 -19.43 1.93 -19.46
N GLY A 394 -18.41 2.14 -20.27
CA GLY A 394 -18.52 2.42 -21.69
C GLY A 394 -18.71 1.18 -22.56
N GLU A 395 -18.42 1.31 -23.87
CA GLU A 395 -18.53 0.24 -24.87
C GLU A 395 -17.81 -1.04 -24.44
N GLY A 396 -18.48 -2.18 -24.53
CA GLY A 396 -17.95 -3.51 -24.25
C GLY A 396 -17.77 -3.84 -22.75
N VAL A 397 -17.95 -2.89 -21.84
CA VAL A 397 -17.78 -3.13 -20.40
C VAL A 397 -19.00 -3.82 -19.83
N SER A 398 -18.78 -4.94 -19.12
CA SER A 398 -19.80 -5.58 -18.29
C SER A 398 -19.38 -5.50 -16.82
N GLN A 399 -20.29 -4.98 -15.97
CA GLN A 399 -20.03 -4.74 -14.56
C GLN A 399 -21.26 -5.06 -13.72
N THR A 400 -21.06 -5.73 -12.56
CA THR A 400 -22.06 -5.76 -11.50
C THR A 400 -21.82 -4.54 -10.61
N VAL A 401 -22.71 -3.55 -10.69
CA VAL A 401 -22.55 -2.24 -10.01
C VAL A 401 -22.39 -2.39 -8.50
N VAL A 402 -23.28 -3.20 -7.89
CA VAL A 402 -23.13 -3.67 -6.51
C VAL A 402 -23.35 -5.17 -6.51
N ASN A 403 -22.34 -5.91 -6.11
CA ASN A 403 -22.35 -7.37 -6.03
C ASN A 403 -22.23 -7.85 -4.58
N GLU A 404 -23.32 -8.23 -3.97
CA GLU A 404 -23.28 -8.97 -2.71
C GLU A 404 -22.97 -10.44 -2.99
N ASN A 405 -21.77 -10.89 -2.63
CA ASN A 405 -21.40 -12.29 -2.80
C ASN A 405 -21.82 -13.18 -1.62
N THR A 406 -22.51 -12.61 -0.64
CA THR A 406 -23.07 -13.27 0.55
C THR A 406 -24.54 -12.90 0.77
N THR A 407 -25.25 -13.68 1.60
CA THR A 407 -26.58 -13.36 2.11
C THR A 407 -26.56 -12.75 3.52
N GLU A 408 -25.39 -12.57 4.11
CA GLU A 408 -25.23 -11.88 5.38
C GLU A 408 -25.65 -10.41 5.23
N LYS A 409 -26.40 -9.89 6.18
CA LYS A 409 -26.91 -8.53 6.09
C LYS A 409 -25.82 -7.52 6.43
N HIS A 410 -25.54 -6.64 5.48
CA HIS A 410 -24.60 -5.52 5.64
C HIS A 410 -25.37 -4.20 5.62
N GLU A 411 -24.94 -3.21 6.41
CA GLU A 411 -25.53 -1.87 6.37
C GLU A 411 -24.74 -0.99 5.40
N ILE A 412 -25.26 -0.88 4.18
CA ILE A 412 -24.65 -0.11 3.10
C ILE A 412 -25.66 0.88 2.54
N ALA A 413 -25.34 2.17 2.60
CA ALA A 413 -26.06 3.23 1.93
C ALA A 413 -25.39 3.59 0.60
N PHE A 414 -26.17 3.68 -0.47
CA PHE A 414 -25.72 4.05 -1.81
C PHE A 414 -26.56 5.25 -2.29
N ASP A 415 -26.04 6.47 -2.08
CA ASP A 415 -26.79 7.71 -2.24
C ASP A 415 -26.13 8.69 -3.19
N ASN A 416 -26.91 9.46 -3.95
CA ASN A 416 -26.41 10.51 -4.84
C ASN A 416 -25.35 10.06 -5.85
N ASN A 417 -25.21 8.77 -6.15
CA ASN A 417 -24.23 8.33 -7.13
C ASN A 417 -24.78 8.47 -8.55
N ILE A 418 -23.89 8.61 -9.51
CA ILE A 418 -24.19 8.45 -10.94
C ILE A 418 -23.59 7.13 -11.41
N VAL A 419 -24.41 6.30 -12.04
CA VAL A 419 -23.99 5.09 -12.74
C VAL A 419 -24.49 5.16 -14.17
N VAL A 420 -23.59 5.12 -15.12
CA VAL A 420 -23.90 5.17 -16.54
C VAL A 420 -23.35 3.95 -17.25
N LYS A 421 -24.21 3.25 -17.99
CA LYS A 421 -23.81 2.22 -18.95
C LYS A 421 -24.08 2.71 -20.38
N GLU A 422 -23.03 2.78 -21.21
CA GLU A 422 -23.13 3.11 -22.62
C GLU A 422 -22.61 1.97 -23.51
N GLY A 423 -23.19 1.86 -24.71
CA GLY A 423 -22.82 0.84 -25.69
C GLY A 423 -23.13 -0.59 -25.25
N SER A 424 -22.42 -1.57 -25.84
CA SER A 424 -22.60 -3.00 -25.56
C SER A 424 -22.04 -3.40 -24.18
N GLY A 425 -22.44 -4.54 -23.68
CA GLY A 425 -22.16 -5.00 -22.30
C GLY A 425 -23.31 -4.67 -21.33
N THR A 426 -23.12 -4.88 -20.05
CA THR A 426 -24.17 -4.74 -19.03
C THR A 426 -23.68 -4.03 -17.77
N ALA A 427 -24.57 -3.26 -17.13
CA ALA A 427 -24.42 -2.83 -15.74
C ALA A 427 -25.60 -3.35 -14.93
N SER A 428 -25.36 -4.21 -13.94
CA SER A 428 -26.41 -4.88 -13.19
C SER A 428 -26.22 -4.79 -11.69
N PHE A 429 -27.29 -5.06 -10.93
CA PHE A 429 -27.22 -5.20 -9.47
C PHE A 429 -27.45 -6.66 -9.08
N ASN A 430 -26.70 -7.16 -8.12
CA ASN A 430 -26.84 -8.47 -7.52
C ASN A 430 -26.92 -8.33 -6.00
N LEU A 431 -28.13 -7.99 -5.51
CA LEU A 431 -28.40 -7.77 -4.09
C LEU A 431 -29.04 -9.01 -3.48
N LYS A 432 -28.54 -9.46 -2.33
CA LYS A 432 -28.96 -10.70 -1.68
C LYS A 432 -29.34 -10.54 -0.21
N SER A 433 -28.70 -9.62 0.52
CA SER A 433 -28.84 -9.51 1.97
C SER A 433 -30.04 -8.69 2.42
N GLY A 434 -30.52 -7.78 1.57
CA GLY A 434 -31.49 -6.74 1.92
C GLY A 434 -30.92 -5.63 2.81
N GLY A 435 -29.58 -5.54 2.94
CA GLY A 435 -28.89 -4.52 3.72
C GLY A 435 -28.37 -3.34 2.91
N VAL A 436 -28.42 -3.42 1.58
CA VAL A 436 -28.06 -2.32 0.69
C VAL A 436 -29.28 -1.45 0.40
N THR A 437 -29.20 -0.17 0.70
CA THR A 437 -30.25 0.82 0.42
C THR A 437 -29.78 1.83 -0.60
N LEU A 438 -30.65 2.22 -1.53
CA LEU A 438 -30.38 3.22 -2.56
C LEU A 438 -31.31 4.42 -2.40
N SER A 439 -30.77 5.65 -2.59
CA SER A 439 -31.61 6.83 -2.75
C SER A 439 -30.94 7.91 -3.59
N HIS A 440 -31.73 8.70 -4.32
CA HIS A 440 -31.26 9.87 -5.10
C HIS A 440 -30.11 9.54 -6.07
N ASN A 441 -30.02 8.32 -6.61
CA ASN A 441 -29.00 7.98 -7.60
C ASN A 441 -29.51 8.27 -9.02
N ASN A 442 -28.60 8.57 -9.93
CA ASN A 442 -28.85 8.56 -11.36
C ASN A 442 -28.31 7.26 -11.95
N LEU A 443 -29.23 6.37 -12.37
CA LEU A 443 -28.90 5.01 -12.80
C LEU A 443 -29.34 4.81 -14.26
N VAL A 444 -28.42 5.01 -15.20
CA VAL A 444 -28.69 4.98 -16.64
C VAL A 444 -28.31 3.63 -17.25
N ASN A 445 -29.27 3.02 -17.94
CA ASN A 445 -29.13 1.72 -18.61
C ASN A 445 -28.67 0.58 -17.70
N THR A 446 -29.04 0.63 -16.41
CA THR A 446 -28.78 -0.46 -15.46
C THR A 446 -29.91 -1.49 -15.47
N VAL A 447 -29.57 -2.76 -15.19
CA VAL A 447 -30.54 -3.88 -15.11
C VAL A 447 -30.62 -4.43 -13.68
N GLY A 448 -31.82 -4.92 -13.30
CA GLY A 448 -32.04 -5.41 -11.94
C GLY A 448 -31.96 -4.31 -10.89
N THR A 449 -32.28 -3.09 -11.28
CA THR A 449 -32.18 -1.90 -10.44
C THR A 449 -33.14 -2.00 -9.25
N PRO A 450 -32.67 -1.91 -8.02
CA PRO A 450 -33.51 -1.90 -6.83
C PRO A 450 -34.29 -0.59 -6.67
N ALA A 451 -35.16 -0.51 -5.65
CA ALA A 451 -35.87 0.73 -5.32
C ALA A 451 -34.85 1.86 -5.05
N ASN A 452 -35.04 3.00 -5.71
CA ASN A 452 -34.15 4.18 -5.66
C ASN A 452 -34.99 5.46 -5.54
N PRO A 453 -35.63 5.70 -4.36
CA PRO A 453 -36.49 6.87 -4.18
C PRO A 453 -35.71 8.18 -4.38
N GLY A 454 -36.32 9.16 -5.05
CA GLY A 454 -35.68 10.42 -5.40
C GLY A 454 -34.64 10.32 -6.52
N GLY A 455 -34.42 9.14 -7.07
CA GLY A 455 -33.47 8.91 -8.17
C GLY A 455 -34.06 9.16 -9.56
N THR A 456 -33.21 9.07 -10.58
CA THR A 456 -33.57 9.24 -11.99
C THR A 456 -32.82 8.25 -12.88
N THR A 457 -33.34 8.02 -14.10
CA THR A 457 -32.70 7.25 -15.17
C THR A 457 -32.37 8.12 -16.39
N ALA A 458 -32.57 9.44 -16.28
CA ALA A 458 -32.27 10.35 -17.38
C ALA A 458 -30.76 10.48 -17.61
N ASP A 459 -30.36 10.72 -18.86
CA ASP A 459 -28.96 10.97 -19.21
C ASP A 459 -28.37 12.10 -18.36
N PRO A 460 -27.29 11.86 -17.57
CA PRO A 460 -26.67 12.87 -16.74
C PRO A 460 -25.90 13.93 -17.54
N LEU A 461 -25.81 13.83 -18.84
CA LEU A 461 -25.08 14.74 -19.71
C LEU A 461 -23.62 14.90 -19.29
N LEU A 462 -22.86 13.82 -19.23
CA LEU A 462 -21.42 13.87 -18.97
C LEU A 462 -20.70 14.63 -20.09
N SER A 463 -19.65 15.38 -19.76
CA SER A 463 -19.01 16.32 -20.70
C SER A 463 -18.28 15.62 -21.85
N ASP A 464 -17.50 14.60 -21.53
CA ASP A 464 -16.78 13.74 -22.50
C ASP A 464 -16.35 12.43 -21.80
N PRO A 465 -17.27 11.46 -21.60
CA PRO A 465 -16.98 10.28 -20.80
C PRO A 465 -15.92 9.35 -21.38
N THR A 466 -15.60 9.51 -22.67
CA THR A 466 -14.54 8.77 -23.37
C THR A 466 -13.19 9.47 -23.34
N GLY A 467 -13.16 10.74 -22.95
CA GLY A 467 -11.96 11.57 -22.90
C GLY A 467 -11.11 11.37 -21.65
N ALA A 468 -10.36 12.40 -21.30
CA ALA A 468 -9.44 12.35 -20.15
C ALA A 468 -10.18 12.22 -18.81
N VAL A 469 -9.75 11.29 -17.98
CA VAL A 469 -10.22 11.12 -16.60
C VAL A 469 -9.42 12.08 -15.70
N PRO A 470 -10.05 12.74 -14.72
CA PRO A 470 -11.49 12.74 -14.38
C PRO A 470 -12.33 13.79 -15.14
N LEU A 471 -11.70 14.64 -15.95
CA LEU A 471 -12.34 15.84 -16.52
C LEU A 471 -13.56 15.54 -17.40
N GLY A 472 -13.54 14.45 -18.14
CA GLY A 472 -14.63 14.03 -19.02
C GLY A 472 -15.91 13.62 -18.28
N LEU A 473 -15.84 13.32 -16.99
CA LEU A 473 -16.98 12.87 -16.19
C LEU A 473 -17.64 14.01 -15.38
N ARG A 474 -17.43 15.27 -15.79
CA ARG A 474 -18.17 16.41 -15.26
C ARG A 474 -19.55 16.50 -15.91
N LEU A 475 -20.48 17.13 -15.22
CA LEU A 475 -21.83 17.39 -15.74
C LEU A 475 -21.85 18.61 -16.65
N ARG A 476 -22.61 18.54 -17.75
CA ARG A 476 -22.92 19.71 -18.58
C ARG A 476 -24.06 20.52 -17.98
N SER A 477 -24.17 21.76 -18.44
CA SER A 477 -25.33 22.61 -18.17
C SER A 477 -26.63 21.93 -18.65
N GLY A 478 -27.67 22.01 -17.83
CA GLY A 478 -28.95 21.34 -18.09
C GLY A 478 -29.01 19.86 -17.69
N SER A 479 -27.94 19.30 -17.10
CA SER A 479 -27.96 17.94 -16.57
C SER A 479 -29.06 17.76 -15.52
N PRO A 480 -29.85 16.66 -15.57
CA PRO A 480 -30.84 16.35 -14.54
C PRO A 480 -30.22 15.98 -13.19
N ALA A 481 -28.91 15.69 -13.14
CA ALA A 481 -28.19 15.38 -11.93
C ALA A 481 -27.76 16.65 -11.13
N LEU A 482 -27.90 17.85 -11.72
CA LEU A 482 -27.58 19.10 -11.05
C LEU A 482 -28.62 19.42 -9.98
N ARG A 483 -28.19 19.69 -8.74
CA ARG A 483 -29.03 20.06 -7.58
C ARG A 483 -30.18 19.11 -7.30
N SER A 484 -30.03 17.82 -7.59
CA SER A 484 -31.05 16.79 -7.42
C SER A 484 -30.67 15.67 -6.43
N GLY A 485 -29.55 15.80 -5.77
CA GLY A 485 -29.16 14.93 -4.66
C GLY A 485 -29.80 15.33 -3.33
N THR A 486 -29.56 14.50 -2.32
CA THR A 486 -29.96 14.76 -0.93
C THR A 486 -28.73 15.12 -0.07
N PRO A 487 -28.82 16.03 0.90
CA PRO A 487 -27.71 16.30 1.80
C PRO A 487 -27.28 15.06 2.58
N VAL A 488 -25.98 14.74 2.56
CA VAL A 488 -25.39 13.65 3.33
C VAL A 488 -24.56 14.23 4.47
N PRO A 489 -24.87 13.88 5.73
CA PRO A 489 -24.10 14.37 6.88
C PRO A 489 -22.61 14.03 6.78
N GLY A 490 -21.75 14.99 7.13
CA GLY A 490 -20.29 14.81 7.06
C GLY A 490 -19.71 14.94 5.66
N SER A 491 -20.49 15.34 4.65
CA SER A 491 -19.97 15.69 3.33
C SER A 491 -18.93 16.81 3.42
N PRO A 492 -17.89 16.79 2.59
CA PRO A 492 -16.89 17.85 2.55
C PRO A 492 -17.48 19.12 1.91
N ASP A 493 -16.81 20.25 2.13
CA ASP A 493 -17.23 21.54 1.56
C ASP A 493 -17.00 21.65 0.04
N ARG A 494 -16.14 20.79 -0.52
CA ARG A 494 -15.75 20.82 -1.94
C ARG A 494 -15.69 19.43 -2.55
N ASP A 495 -15.84 19.38 -3.86
CA ASP A 495 -15.67 18.17 -4.67
C ASP A 495 -14.22 17.95 -5.14
N LEU A 496 -13.99 16.86 -5.91
CA LEU A 496 -12.71 16.54 -6.58
C LEU A 496 -12.15 17.70 -7.43
N TYR A 497 -13.02 18.53 -8.00
CA TYR A 497 -12.65 19.63 -8.90
C TYR A 497 -12.52 20.98 -8.19
N GLY A 498 -12.70 21.01 -6.86
CA GLY A 498 -12.64 22.21 -6.05
C GLY A 498 -13.92 23.03 -6.01
N ASN A 499 -15.02 22.58 -6.63
CA ASN A 499 -16.30 23.26 -6.58
C ASN A 499 -16.94 23.12 -5.20
N PRO A 500 -17.65 24.15 -4.69
CA PRO A 500 -18.38 24.03 -3.44
C PRO A 500 -19.55 23.04 -3.58
N VAL A 501 -19.74 22.22 -2.57
CA VAL A 501 -20.90 21.32 -2.48
C VAL A 501 -22.15 22.14 -2.17
N GLY A 502 -23.14 22.07 -3.04
CA GLY A 502 -24.40 22.79 -2.92
C GLY A 502 -25.36 22.17 -1.90
N ASN A 503 -26.45 22.91 -1.62
CA ASN A 503 -27.61 22.40 -0.89
C ASN A 503 -28.88 22.77 -1.65
N PRO A 504 -29.58 21.82 -2.30
CA PRO A 504 -29.19 20.39 -2.44
C PRO A 504 -27.91 20.19 -3.29
N PRO A 505 -27.15 19.11 -3.04
CA PRO A 505 -25.96 18.77 -3.82
C PRO A 505 -26.33 18.24 -5.21
N ASN A 506 -25.37 18.18 -6.11
CA ASN A 506 -25.52 17.39 -7.34
C ASN A 506 -25.43 15.88 -7.02
N MET A 507 -26.05 15.05 -7.84
CA MET A 507 -25.67 13.64 -7.89
C MET A 507 -24.29 13.51 -8.56
N GLY A 508 -23.53 12.47 -8.19
CA GLY A 508 -22.19 12.21 -8.72
C GLY A 508 -21.08 13.05 -8.09
N ALA A 509 -19.85 12.82 -8.58
CA ALA A 509 -18.63 13.41 -8.04
C ALA A 509 -18.44 14.90 -8.37
N TYR A 510 -19.11 15.43 -9.39
CA TYR A 510 -19.01 16.81 -9.81
C TYR A 510 -20.07 17.69 -9.14
N GLN A 511 -19.66 18.74 -8.42
CA GLN A 511 -20.54 19.65 -7.70
C GLN A 511 -20.61 21.08 -8.29
N GLY A 512 -20.00 21.27 -9.45
CA GLY A 512 -20.07 22.56 -10.15
C GLY A 512 -21.42 22.87 -10.81
N PRO A 513 -21.58 24.04 -11.39
CA PRO A 513 -22.85 24.53 -11.98
C PRO A 513 -23.22 23.86 -13.30
N GLY A 514 -22.38 23.00 -13.84
CA GLY A 514 -22.44 22.45 -15.20
C GLY A 514 -21.43 23.12 -16.14
N THR A 515 -20.79 22.29 -16.98
CA THR A 515 -19.87 22.80 -18.01
C THR A 515 -20.65 23.18 -19.28
N VAL A 516 -20.08 24.02 -20.11
CA VAL A 516 -20.63 24.39 -21.43
C VAL A 516 -20.47 23.26 -22.42
#